data_b593cbf160745da847eacfd51f2cf3c2
#
_entry.id   b593cbf160745da847eacfd51f2cf3c2
#
_cell.length_a   1.000
_cell.length_b   1.000
_cell.length_c   1.000
_cell.angle_alpha   90.00
_cell.angle_beta   90.00
_cell.angle_gamma   90.00
#
_symmetry.space_group_name_H-M   'P 1'
#
loop_
_entity.id
_entity.type
_entity.pdbx_description
1 polymer ?
#
loop_
_entity_poly.entity_id
_entity_poly.type
_entity_poly.pdbx_seq_one_letter_code
_entity_poly.pdbx_strand_id
1 'polypeptide(L)'
;KGKPLSVYFKESKEANKLIEEFMLLANRTVAECIGKVPKNKKAKVFPYRIHDLPDPDKLDNLNWFVNRFGYKIRTSGSKTEVSKSINKLLHEIKGKKEQNLGEMVSLKAMQKAKYSTVNIGHYGLAFDYYTHFTSPIRRFPDMMVHRLLARYLAGGRTAMQTKYEDLCDHSSEMEQIAANAERASIK
;
A
#
# COMPACT_ATOMS: atom_id res chain seq x y z
N LYS A 1 -32.23 -10.95 -14.49
CA LYS A 1 -31.37 -11.20 -13.37
C LYS A 1 -30.15 -10.32 -13.61
N GLY A 2 -29.67 -9.61 -12.57
CA GLY A 2 -28.60 -8.62 -12.72
C GLY A 2 -29.07 -7.20 -13.10
N LYS A 3 -30.36 -6.88 -13.04
CA LYS A 3 -30.84 -5.50 -13.16
C LYS A 3 -30.55 -4.75 -11.84
N PRO A 4 -29.84 -3.59 -11.91
CA PRO A 4 -29.67 -2.75 -10.74
C PRO A 4 -31.04 -2.21 -10.28
N LEU A 5 -31.32 -2.31 -8.98
CA LEU A 5 -32.58 -1.84 -8.38
C LEU A 5 -32.43 -0.42 -7.85
N SER A 6 -31.26 -0.10 -7.28
CA SER A 6 -30.96 1.22 -6.72
C SER A 6 -29.44 1.43 -6.63
N VAL A 7 -29.04 2.68 -6.51
CA VAL A 7 -27.67 3.12 -6.24
C VAL A 7 -27.68 4.01 -5.02
N TYR A 8 -26.75 3.78 -4.10
CA TYR A 8 -26.55 4.64 -2.93
C TYR A 8 -25.07 4.90 -2.71
N PHE A 9 -24.75 6.07 -2.20
CA PHE A 9 -23.39 6.40 -1.82
C PHE A 9 -23.14 5.96 -0.37
N LYS A 10 -22.10 5.15 -0.18
CA LYS A 10 -21.67 4.75 1.14
C LYS A 10 -20.81 5.85 1.75
N GLU A 11 -21.30 6.48 2.81
CA GLU A 11 -20.56 7.48 3.58
C GLU A 11 -19.59 6.79 4.54
N SER A 12 -18.32 7.23 4.53
CA SER A 12 -17.36 6.85 5.56
C SER A 12 -17.50 7.77 6.77
N LYS A 13 -17.99 7.20 7.88
CA LYS A 13 -18.19 7.91 9.14
C LYS A 13 -16.96 7.81 10.04
N GLU A 14 -16.92 8.59 11.12
CA GLU A 14 -15.78 8.61 12.06
C GLU A 14 -15.49 7.24 12.68
N ALA A 15 -16.53 6.45 13.00
CA ALA A 15 -16.37 5.08 13.48
C ALA A 15 -15.64 4.18 12.46
N ASN A 16 -15.87 4.36 11.15
CA ASN A 16 -15.17 3.62 10.12
C ASN A 16 -13.68 4.00 10.10
N LYS A 17 -13.37 5.29 10.20
CA LYS A 17 -11.99 5.80 10.26
C LYS A 17 -11.26 5.30 11.50
N LEU A 18 -11.94 5.30 12.66
CA LEU A 18 -11.36 4.78 13.90
C LEU A 18 -10.95 3.31 13.76
N ILE A 19 -11.81 2.47 13.22
CA ILE A 19 -11.49 1.05 12.97
C ILE A 19 -10.34 0.91 11.97
N GLU A 20 -10.32 1.72 10.92
CA GLU A 20 -9.24 1.76 9.93
C GLU A 20 -7.89 2.08 10.59
N GLU A 21 -7.83 3.10 11.46
CA GLU A 21 -6.62 3.47 12.20
C GLU A 21 -6.14 2.33 13.14
N PHE A 22 -7.05 1.64 13.84
CA PHE A 22 -6.69 0.47 14.63
C PHE A 22 -6.16 -0.69 13.77
N MET A 23 -6.72 -0.90 12.57
CA MET A 23 -6.22 -1.90 11.63
C MET A 23 -4.81 -1.54 11.14
N LEU A 24 -4.56 -0.28 10.80
CA LEU A 24 -3.24 0.22 10.41
C LEU A 24 -2.23 0.07 11.54
N LEU A 25 -2.61 0.41 12.77
CA LEU A 25 -1.78 0.26 13.96
C LEU A 25 -1.40 -1.20 14.19
N ALA A 26 -2.36 -2.13 14.14
CA ALA A 26 -2.12 -3.55 14.31
C ALA A 26 -1.16 -4.11 13.24
N ASN A 27 -1.41 -3.78 11.97
CA ASN A 27 -0.58 -4.19 10.84
C ASN A 27 0.86 -3.71 11.00
N ARG A 28 1.06 -2.45 11.36
CA ARG A 28 2.36 -1.84 11.61
C ARG A 28 3.06 -2.49 12.79
N THR A 29 2.38 -2.63 13.94
CA THR A 29 2.95 -3.21 15.16
C THR A 29 3.46 -4.62 14.94
N VAL A 30 2.70 -5.45 14.23
CA VAL A 30 3.11 -6.82 13.88
C VAL A 30 4.34 -6.81 12.97
N ALA A 31 4.41 -5.94 11.98
CA ALA A 31 5.56 -5.83 11.09
C ALA A 31 6.81 -5.35 11.85
N GLU A 32 6.68 -4.36 12.74
CA GLU A 32 7.77 -3.87 13.59
C GLU A 32 8.26 -4.94 14.57
N CYS A 33 7.35 -5.70 15.16
CA CYS A 33 7.70 -6.77 16.13
C CYS A 33 8.69 -7.78 15.56
N ILE A 34 8.59 -8.11 14.29
CA ILE A 34 9.47 -9.10 13.64
C ILE A 34 10.61 -8.42 12.88
N GLY A 35 10.34 -7.28 12.22
CA GLY A 35 11.30 -6.61 11.35
C GLY A 35 12.29 -5.70 12.05
N LYS A 36 11.86 -5.05 13.12
CA LYS A 36 12.68 -4.08 13.87
C LYS A 36 13.56 -4.79 14.89
N VAL A 37 14.71 -5.27 14.43
CA VAL A 37 15.69 -5.96 15.25
C VAL A 37 16.95 -5.11 15.46
N PRO A 38 17.74 -5.34 16.54
CA PRO A 38 19.03 -4.68 16.74
C PRO A 38 19.96 -4.89 15.54
N LYS A 39 20.85 -3.92 15.26
CA LYS A 39 21.77 -3.94 14.11
C LYS A 39 22.67 -5.19 14.01
N ASN A 40 22.91 -5.86 15.13
CA ASN A 40 23.72 -7.09 15.21
C ASN A 40 22.90 -8.37 15.01
N LYS A 41 21.60 -8.28 14.77
CA LYS A 41 20.72 -9.43 14.53
C LYS A 41 20.06 -9.33 13.15
N LYS A 42 19.90 -10.47 12.51
CA LYS A 42 19.12 -10.57 11.25
C LYS A 42 17.66 -10.79 11.60
N ALA A 43 16.77 -10.00 10.99
CA ALA A 43 15.33 -10.21 11.11
C ALA A 43 14.94 -11.59 10.57
N LYS A 44 13.93 -12.20 11.17
CA LYS A 44 13.34 -13.45 10.66
C LYS A 44 12.56 -13.16 9.39
N VAL A 45 12.49 -14.15 8.50
CA VAL A 45 11.73 -14.06 7.24
C VAL A 45 10.25 -13.78 7.56
N PHE A 46 9.70 -12.74 6.94
CA PHE A 46 8.34 -12.29 7.21
C PHE A 46 7.75 -11.61 5.97
N PRO A 47 6.48 -11.84 5.61
CA PRO A 47 5.84 -11.14 4.51
C PRO A 47 5.55 -9.69 4.90
N TYR A 48 6.03 -8.75 4.10
CA TYR A 48 5.71 -7.33 4.22
C TYR A 48 4.79 -6.90 3.08
N ARG A 49 3.97 -5.90 3.31
CA ARG A 49 3.31 -5.14 2.25
C ARG A 49 4.18 -3.95 1.95
N ILE A 50 4.86 -3.98 0.83
CA ILE A 50 5.80 -2.94 0.43
C ILE A 50 5.19 -2.05 -0.65
N HIS A 51 5.59 -0.78 -0.64
CA HIS A 51 5.20 0.20 -1.65
C HIS A 51 6.41 1.07 -1.96
N ASP A 52 6.92 0.92 -3.16
CA ASP A 52 8.11 1.62 -3.60
C ASP A 52 7.84 3.09 -3.91
N LEU A 53 8.91 3.84 -4.13
CA LEU A 53 8.86 5.23 -4.59
C LEU A 53 8.10 5.35 -5.91
N PRO A 54 7.47 6.50 -6.17
CA PRO A 54 6.91 6.77 -7.49
C PRO A 54 7.97 6.65 -8.57
N ASP A 55 7.55 6.21 -9.74
CA ASP A 55 8.38 6.12 -10.93
C ASP A 55 8.80 7.52 -11.39
N PRO A 56 10.11 7.81 -11.55
CA PRO A 56 10.59 9.14 -11.95
C PRO A 56 9.98 9.65 -13.25
N ASP A 57 9.89 8.79 -14.28
CA ASP A 57 9.34 9.18 -15.59
C ASP A 57 7.86 9.55 -15.49
N LYS A 58 7.13 8.83 -14.62
CA LYS A 58 5.71 9.14 -14.37
C LYS A 58 5.53 10.39 -13.51
N LEU A 59 6.48 10.69 -12.61
CA LEU A 59 6.48 11.95 -11.88
C LEU A 59 6.72 13.15 -12.82
N ASP A 60 7.63 13.01 -13.77
CA ASP A 60 7.88 14.06 -14.78
C ASP A 60 6.65 14.27 -15.67
N ASN A 61 6.00 13.20 -16.08
CA ASN A 61 4.72 13.28 -16.80
C ASN A 61 3.62 13.96 -15.96
N LEU A 62 3.54 13.63 -14.67
CA LEU A 62 2.62 14.30 -13.75
C LEU A 62 2.95 15.79 -13.64
N ASN A 63 4.21 16.16 -13.47
CA ASN A 63 4.65 17.55 -13.38
C ASN A 63 4.33 18.32 -14.66
N TRP A 64 4.61 17.74 -15.82
CA TRP A 64 4.25 18.33 -17.11
C TRP A 64 2.74 18.58 -17.22
N PHE A 65 1.93 17.60 -16.79
CA PHE A 65 0.49 17.71 -16.83
C PHE A 65 -0.04 18.82 -15.91
N VAL A 66 0.39 18.85 -14.64
CA VAL A 66 -0.12 19.83 -13.65
C VAL A 66 0.38 21.25 -13.91
N ASN A 67 1.54 21.40 -14.58
CA ASN A 67 2.04 22.69 -15.02
C ASN A 67 1.08 23.43 -15.96
N ARG A 68 0.26 22.72 -16.74
CA ARG A 68 -0.77 23.30 -17.61
C ARG A 68 -1.88 24.03 -16.84
N PHE A 69 -2.05 23.67 -15.57
CA PHE A 69 -3.01 24.29 -14.64
C PHE A 69 -2.34 25.26 -13.67
N GLY A 70 -1.04 25.55 -13.87
CA GLY A 70 -0.28 26.47 -13.02
C GLY A 70 0.31 25.86 -11.75
N TYR A 71 0.22 24.54 -11.57
CA TYR A 71 0.80 23.83 -10.43
C TYR A 71 2.19 23.28 -10.77
N LYS A 72 3.03 23.11 -9.74
CA LYS A 72 4.35 22.50 -9.86
C LYS A 72 4.57 21.48 -8.76
N ILE A 73 5.17 20.34 -9.11
CA ILE A 73 5.62 19.35 -8.16
C ILE A 73 7.13 19.15 -8.26
N ARG A 74 7.74 18.67 -7.19
CA ARG A 74 9.13 18.19 -7.22
C ARG A 74 9.15 16.75 -7.72
N THR A 75 9.94 16.51 -8.76
CA THR A 75 10.15 15.18 -9.34
C THR A 75 11.45 14.55 -8.87
N SER A 76 12.32 15.33 -8.21
CA SER A 76 13.61 14.89 -7.67
C SER A 76 13.83 15.40 -6.25
N GLY A 77 14.75 14.74 -5.52
CA GLY A 77 15.06 15.08 -4.13
C GLY A 77 14.80 13.93 -3.16
N SER A 78 14.70 14.25 -1.88
CA SER A 78 14.41 13.24 -0.85
C SER A 78 12.98 12.72 -0.96
N LYS A 79 12.78 11.46 -0.53
CA LYS A 79 11.46 10.81 -0.42
C LYS A 79 10.41 11.74 0.22
N THR A 80 10.81 12.43 1.29
CA THR A 80 9.93 13.33 2.04
C THR A 80 9.56 14.58 1.26
N GLU A 81 10.48 15.14 0.48
CA GLU A 81 10.24 16.36 -0.31
C GLU A 81 9.29 16.09 -1.47
N VAL A 82 9.49 14.98 -2.18
CA VAL A 82 8.59 14.54 -3.27
C VAL A 82 7.19 14.29 -2.71
N SER A 83 7.08 13.55 -1.60
CA SER A 83 5.79 13.26 -0.95
C SER A 83 5.07 14.54 -0.50
N LYS A 84 5.77 15.46 0.16
CA LYS A 84 5.19 16.75 0.56
C LYS A 84 4.71 17.58 -0.63
N SER A 85 5.45 17.55 -1.72
CA SER A 85 5.10 18.26 -2.95
C SER A 85 3.82 17.72 -3.59
N ILE A 86 3.66 16.40 -3.65
CA ILE A 86 2.44 15.75 -4.16
C ILE A 86 1.24 16.03 -3.24
N ASN A 87 1.43 15.92 -1.92
CA ASN A 87 0.38 16.21 -0.95
C ASN A 87 -0.08 17.68 -1.02
N LYS A 88 0.86 18.61 -1.22
CA LYS A 88 0.56 20.02 -1.45
C LYS A 88 -0.29 20.21 -2.70
N LEU A 89 0.08 19.58 -3.82
CA LEU A 89 -0.71 19.60 -5.03
C LEU A 89 -2.14 19.10 -4.78
N LEU A 90 -2.29 17.93 -4.16
CA LEU A 90 -3.61 17.33 -3.87
C LEU A 90 -4.47 18.24 -3.00
N HIS A 91 -3.85 18.95 -2.04
CA HIS A 91 -4.56 19.93 -1.22
C HIS A 91 -4.98 21.17 -2.04
N GLU A 92 -4.12 21.67 -2.91
CA GLU A 92 -4.37 22.87 -3.73
C GLU A 92 -5.46 22.66 -4.79
N ILE A 93 -5.59 21.46 -5.35
CA ILE A 93 -6.61 21.12 -6.35
C ILE A 93 -7.97 20.75 -5.74
N LYS A 94 -8.02 20.54 -4.42
CA LYS A 94 -9.24 20.11 -3.73
C LYS A 94 -10.37 21.12 -3.92
N GLY A 95 -11.53 20.63 -4.37
CA GLY A 95 -12.73 21.45 -4.66
C GLY A 95 -12.68 22.18 -5.99
N LYS A 96 -11.62 22.05 -6.79
CA LYS A 96 -11.50 22.67 -8.11
C LYS A 96 -11.92 21.71 -9.23
N LYS A 97 -12.16 22.25 -10.42
CA LYS A 97 -12.60 21.47 -11.61
C LYS A 97 -11.60 20.38 -12.01
N GLU A 98 -10.31 20.64 -11.83
CA GLU A 98 -9.21 19.74 -12.14
C GLU A 98 -8.92 18.67 -11.09
N GLN A 99 -9.62 18.67 -9.94
CA GLN A 99 -9.39 17.75 -8.82
C GLN A 99 -9.36 16.29 -9.26
N ASN A 100 -10.44 15.80 -9.85
CA ASN A 100 -10.57 14.38 -10.23
C ASN A 100 -9.45 13.94 -11.19
N LEU A 101 -9.09 14.82 -12.12
CA LEU A 101 -8.05 14.52 -13.10
C LEU A 101 -6.66 14.55 -12.46
N GLY A 102 -6.38 15.54 -11.61
CA GLY A 102 -5.13 15.65 -10.87
C GLY A 102 -4.91 14.47 -9.91
N GLU A 103 -5.94 14.05 -9.18
CA GLU A 103 -5.91 12.87 -8.31
C GLU A 103 -5.65 11.59 -9.13
N MET A 104 -6.33 11.41 -10.27
CA MET A 104 -6.15 10.23 -11.12
C MET A 104 -4.74 10.14 -11.71
N VAL A 105 -4.18 11.25 -12.18
CA VAL A 105 -2.82 11.26 -12.75
C VAL A 105 -1.78 11.08 -11.65
N SER A 106 -1.98 11.68 -10.47
CA SER A 106 -1.13 11.46 -9.30
C SER A 106 -1.12 9.98 -8.88
N LEU A 107 -2.29 9.34 -8.85
CA LEU A 107 -2.39 7.92 -8.54
C LEU A 107 -1.68 7.03 -9.57
N LYS A 108 -1.73 7.39 -10.87
CA LYS A 108 -1.02 6.66 -11.93
C LYS A 108 0.50 6.80 -11.84
N ALA A 109 1.01 7.87 -11.26
CA ALA A 109 2.44 8.05 -11.02
C ALA A 109 2.98 7.17 -9.90
N MET A 110 2.11 6.73 -8.97
CA MET A 110 2.51 5.84 -7.87
C MET A 110 2.78 4.42 -8.37
N GLN A 111 3.73 3.74 -7.73
CA GLN A 111 3.95 2.31 -7.90
C GLN A 111 2.79 1.52 -7.29
N LYS A 112 2.65 0.25 -7.66
CA LYS A 112 1.70 -0.64 -7.00
C LYS A 112 2.35 -1.25 -5.77
N ALA A 113 1.61 -1.27 -4.67
CA ALA A 113 2.03 -2.04 -3.51
C ALA A 113 2.01 -3.54 -3.82
N LYS A 114 2.98 -4.29 -3.30
CA LYS A 114 3.09 -5.74 -3.46
C LYS A 114 3.51 -6.41 -2.16
N TYR A 115 3.44 -7.73 -2.12
CA TYR A 115 4.00 -8.50 -1.01
C TYR A 115 5.44 -8.90 -1.33
N SER A 116 6.31 -8.90 -0.32
CA SER A 116 7.70 -9.38 -0.41
C SER A 116 8.24 -9.69 0.98
N THR A 117 9.22 -10.58 1.05
CA THR A 117 9.98 -10.83 2.28
C THR A 117 11.12 -9.82 2.47
N VAL A 118 11.39 -8.99 1.47
CA VAL A 118 12.37 -7.91 1.52
C VAL A 118 11.65 -6.60 1.85
N ASN A 119 11.90 -6.07 3.05
CA ASN A 119 11.26 -4.83 3.48
C ASN A 119 11.97 -3.60 2.89
N ILE A 120 11.24 -2.81 2.13
CA ILE A 120 11.67 -1.48 1.63
C ILE A 120 10.79 -0.34 2.18
N GLY A 121 9.88 -0.67 3.09
CA GLY A 121 8.86 0.23 3.62
C GLY A 121 7.64 0.38 2.72
N HIS A 122 6.71 1.20 3.15
CA HIS A 122 5.48 1.49 2.42
C HIS A 122 5.35 2.99 2.18
N TYR A 123 5.71 3.45 0.97
CA TYR A 123 5.75 4.87 0.60
C TYR A 123 4.42 5.57 0.85
N GLY A 124 3.32 5.02 0.35
CA GLY A 124 2.00 5.65 0.42
C GLY A 124 1.45 5.82 1.84
N LEU A 125 1.90 4.99 2.80
CA LEU A 125 1.53 5.10 4.22
C LEU A 125 2.61 5.79 5.07
N ALA A 126 3.78 6.08 4.50
CA ALA A 126 4.95 6.59 5.19
C ALA A 126 5.39 5.72 6.38
N PHE A 127 5.27 4.39 6.25
CA PHE A 127 5.70 3.42 7.26
C PHE A 127 6.99 2.72 6.83
N ASP A 128 7.95 2.59 7.75
CA ASP A 128 9.16 1.82 7.52
C ASP A 128 8.93 0.30 7.57
N TYR A 129 7.92 -0.13 8.32
CA TYR A 129 7.49 -1.52 8.45
C TYR A 129 5.98 -1.60 8.31
N TYR A 130 5.51 -2.42 7.40
CA TYR A 130 4.09 -2.65 7.22
C TYR A 130 3.81 -4.05 6.68
N THR A 131 2.77 -4.68 7.18
CA THR A 131 2.27 -5.97 6.70
C THR A 131 0.74 -5.97 6.69
N HIS A 132 0.15 -6.95 6.08
CA HIS A 132 -1.27 -7.22 6.22
C HIS A 132 -1.47 -8.34 7.27
N PHE A 133 -2.20 -8.05 8.33
CA PHE A 133 -2.45 -8.97 9.45
C PHE A 133 -3.95 -9.09 9.80
N THR A 134 -4.73 -8.04 9.59
CA THR A 134 -6.07 -7.88 10.14
C THR A 134 -7.19 -8.59 9.38
N SER A 135 -6.90 -9.27 8.26
CA SER A 135 -7.94 -9.89 7.43
C SER A 135 -7.58 -11.30 6.93
N PRO A 136 -7.23 -12.26 7.83
CA PRO A 136 -6.75 -13.59 7.43
C PRO A 136 -7.82 -14.47 6.78
N ILE A 137 -9.12 -14.16 6.95
CA ILE A 137 -10.22 -14.92 6.34
C ILE A 137 -10.27 -14.71 4.82
N ARG A 138 -9.92 -13.51 4.33
CA ARG A 138 -10.03 -13.15 2.93
C ARG A 138 -8.71 -12.87 2.22
N ARG A 139 -7.60 -12.82 2.94
CA ARG A 139 -6.26 -12.57 2.38
C ARG A 139 -5.28 -13.64 2.84
N PHE A 140 -4.75 -14.40 1.90
CA PHE A 140 -3.75 -15.43 2.19
C PHE A 140 -2.45 -14.88 2.82
N PRO A 141 -1.92 -13.72 2.41
CA PRO A 141 -0.75 -13.14 3.10
C PRO A 141 -0.95 -12.90 4.59
N ASP A 142 -2.13 -12.47 5.02
CA ASP A 142 -2.45 -12.32 6.44
C ASP A 142 -2.37 -13.67 7.18
N MET A 143 -2.84 -14.74 6.55
CA MET A 143 -2.74 -16.10 7.10
C MET A 143 -1.26 -16.53 7.26
N MET A 144 -0.40 -16.21 6.27
CA MET A 144 1.04 -16.47 6.38
C MET A 144 1.65 -15.71 7.55
N VAL A 145 1.28 -14.44 7.70
CA VAL A 145 1.73 -13.56 8.79
C VAL A 145 1.32 -14.14 10.15
N HIS A 146 0.07 -14.56 10.33
CA HIS A 146 -0.39 -15.18 11.57
C HIS A 146 0.41 -16.44 11.93
N ARG A 147 0.63 -17.33 10.96
CA ARG A 147 1.38 -18.57 11.17
C ARG A 147 2.83 -18.32 11.53
N LEU A 148 3.50 -17.39 10.86
CA LEU A 148 4.89 -17.04 11.13
C LEU A 148 5.02 -16.31 12.47
N LEU A 149 4.12 -15.38 12.78
CA LEU A 149 4.10 -14.68 14.06
C LEU A 149 3.97 -15.67 15.22
N ALA A 150 3.00 -16.57 15.19
CA ALA A 150 2.81 -17.59 16.21
C ALA A 150 4.07 -18.47 16.38
N ARG A 151 4.66 -18.93 15.25
CA ARG A 151 5.89 -19.71 15.25
C ARG A 151 7.05 -18.96 15.92
N TYR A 152 7.20 -17.67 15.62
CA TYR A 152 8.32 -16.88 16.10
C TYR A 152 8.17 -16.46 17.56
N LEU A 153 6.95 -16.21 18.01
CA LEU A 153 6.64 -15.98 19.43
C LEU A 153 6.89 -17.23 20.28
N ALA A 154 6.67 -18.42 19.73
CA ALA A 154 7.01 -19.69 20.37
C ALA A 154 8.50 -20.05 20.29
N GLY A 155 9.38 -19.13 19.88
CA GLY A 155 10.84 -19.37 19.78
C GLY A 155 11.28 -20.14 18.54
N GLY A 156 10.40 -20.40 17.57
CA GLY A 156 10.70 -21.17 16.36
C GLY A 156 11.76 -20.52 15.46
N ARG A 157 12.46 -21.36 14.69
CA ARG A 157 13.48 -20.93 13.72
C ARG A 157 12.87 -20.13 12.58
N THR A 158 13.67 -19.27 11.93
CA THR A 158 13.27 -18.54 10.72
C THR A 158 12.79 -19.47 9.63
N ALA A 159 11.85 -19.02 8.83
CA ALA A 159 11.36 -19.74 7.67
C ALA A 159 12.34 -19.65 6.49
N MET A 160 12.13 -20.48 5.45
CA MET A 160 12.87 -20.42 4.20
C MET A 160 12.42 -19.20 3.39
N GLN A 161 13.32 -18.29 3.10
CA GLN A 161 13.02 -17.03 2.41
C GLN A 161 12.47 -17.26 1.01
N THR A 162 13.11 -18.10 0.20
CA THR A 162 12.68 -18.36 -1.18
C THR A 162 11.23 -18.81 -1.25
N LYS A 163 10.86 -19.79 -0.42
CA LYS A 163 9.46 -20.29 -0.36
C LYS A 163 8.46 -19.17 -0.06
N TYR A 164 8.76 -18.29 0.88
CA TYR A 164 7.83 -17.21 1.25
C TYR A 164 7.86 -16.07 0.26
N GLU A 165 8.98 -15.84 -0.43
CA GLU A 165 9.03 -14.89 -1.54
C GLU A 165 8.15 -15.36 -2.69
N ASP A 166 8.26 -16.61 -3.11
CA ASP A 166 7.40 -17.21 -4.15
C ASP A 166 5.90 -17.08 -3.81
N LEU A 167 5.54 -17.29 -2.53
CA LEU A 167 4.16 -17.12 -2.07
C LEU A 167 3.72 -15.64 -2.05
N CYS A 168 4.62 -14.71 -1.76
CA CYS A 168 4.36 -13.28 -1.82
C CYS A 168 4.13 -12.81 -3.26
N ASP A 169 4.97 -13.25 -4.19
CA ASP A 169 4.85 -12.92 -5.61
C ASP A 169 3.55 -13.48 -6.17
N HIS A 170 3.25 -14.76 -5.93
CA HIS A 170 1.98 -15.36 -6.33
C HIS A 170 0.76 -14.63 -5.74
N SER A 171 0.82 -14.24 -4.46
CA SER A 171 -0.27 -13.48 -3.83
C SER A 171 -0.47 -12.11 -4.48
N SER A 172 0.60 -11.45 -4.89
CA SER A 172 0.56 -10.16 -5.57
C SER A 172 -0.03 -10.28 -6.98
N GLU A 173 0.30 -11.35 -7.70
CA GLU A 173 -0.29 -11.66 -9.02
C GLU A 173 -1.79 -11.95 -8.90
N MET A 174 -2.20 -12.77 -7.96
CA MET A 174 -3.62 -13.10 -7.75
C MET A 174 -4.43 -11.87 -7.33
N GLU A 175 -3.88 -11.00 -6.51
CA GLU A 175 -4.51 -9.70 -6.17
C GLU A 175 -4.75 -8.86 -7.43
N GLN A 176 -3.78 -8.82 -8.34
CA GLN A 176 -3.92 -8.07 -9.59
C GLN A 176 -4.97 -8.68 -10.53
N ILE A 177 -5.03 -10.01 -10.62
CA ILE A 177 -6.05 -10.72 -11.41
C ILE A 177 -7.44 -10.45 -10.83
N ALA A 178 -7.59 -10.55 -9.50
CA ALA A 178 -8.86 -10.26 -8.81
C ALA A 178 -9.34 -8.83 -9.05
N ALA A 179 -8.44 -7.85 -8.93
CA ALA A 179 -8.76 -6.45 -9.19
C ALA A 179 -9.15 -6.18 -10.66
N ASN A 180 -8.52 -6.87 -11.60
CA ASN A 180 -8.87 -6.76 -13.01
C ASN A 180 -10.24 -7.40 -13.30
N ALA A 181 -10.54 -8.55 -12.69
CA ALA A 181 -11.84 -9.21 -12.81
C ALA A 181 -12.98 -8.34 -12.23
N GLU A 182 -12.76 -7.73 -11.06
CA GLU A 182 -13.71 -6.79 -10.45
C GLU A 182 -14.00 -5.61 -11.40
N ARG A 183 -12.96 -4.97 -11.94
CA ARG A 183 -13.11 -3.87 -12.89
C ARG A 183 -13.86 -4.28 -14.17
N ALA A 184 -13.61 -5.49 -14.66
CA ALA A 184 -14.31 -6.02 -15.84
C ALA A 184 -15.79 -6.31 -15.55
N SER A 185 -16.12 -6.71 -14.33
CA SER A 185 -17.49 -6.96 -13.89
C SER A 185 -18.34 -5.70 -13.73
N ILE A 186 -17.70 -4.56 -13.43
CA ILE A 186 -18.38 -3.27 -13.24
C ILE A 186 -18.63 -2.55 -14.57
N LYS A 187 -17.89 -2.88 -15.64
CA LYS A 187 -18.09 -2.35 -17.00
C LYS A 187 -19.32 -2.99 -17.67
#